data_df0c5c4b26bddf51a316c1d15f37592e
#
_entry.id   df0c5c4b26bddf51a316c1d15f37592e
#
_cell.length_a   1.000
_cell.length_b   1.000
_cell.length_c   1.000
_cell.angle_alpha   90.00
_cell.angle_beta   90.00
_cell.angle_gamma   90.00
#
_symmetry.space_group_name_H-M   'P 1'
#
loop_
_entity.id
_entity.type
_entity.pdbx_description
1 polymer ?
#
loop_
_entity_poly.entity_id
_entity_poly.type
_entity_poly.pdbx_seq_one_letter_code
_entity_poly.pdbx_strand_id
1 'polypeptide(L)'
;MRVRIALLGLSGVGKSTLIGRLRQSVQIVHLQASALIKAEQAYRAQDADSSEALRIGAVMDNQDLIIAAYRREAQATALPIIFDGHNVIDGRDGLVEIPAYVFRALDLDAICYLSADPEWIAERRQMDASRARPVRDAVTLAEHQRIAYSAAERIAEEIGCRFVVIADDKVDQLIELVG
;
A
#
# COMPACT_ATOMS: atom_id res chain seq x y z
N MET A 1 -11.90 -19.92 -2.38
CA MET A 1 -11.38 -19.20 -1.16
C MET A 1 -11.13 -17.78 -1.57
N ARG A 2 -11.49 -16.79 -0.77
CA ARG A 2 -11.31 -15.37 -1.13
C ARG A 2 -9.84 -14.97 -1.03
N VAL A 3 -9.26 -14.46 -2.12
CA VAL A 3 -7.86 -14.04 -2.17
C VAL A 3 -7.68 -12.65 -1.55
N ARG A 4 -6.63 -12.47 -0.76
CA ARG A 4 -6.25 -11.22 -0.10
C ARG A 4 -4.83 -10.86 -0.49
N ILE A 5 -4.69 -9.76 -1.21
CA ILE A 5 -3.40 -9.31 -1.73
C ILE A 5 -3.06 -7.95 -1.15
N ALA A 6 -1.84 -7.76 -0.67
CA ALA A 6 -1.30 -6.43 -0.44
C ALA A 6 -0.55 -5.95 -1.69
N LEU A 7 -0.96 -4.82 -2.25
CA LEU A 7 -0.22 -4.12 -3.30
C LEU A 7 0.61 -3.02 -2.65
N LEU A 8 1.91 -3.24 -2.61
CA LEU A 8 2.89 -2.37 -1.96
C LEU A 8 3.77 -1.66 -3.00
N GLY A 9 4.46 -0.63 -2.59
CA GLY A 9 5.37 0.16 -3.41
C GLY A 9 5.39 1.62 -2.98
N LEU A 10 6.31 2.39 -3.52
CA LEU A 10 6.48 3.80 -3.15
C LEU A 10 5.24 4.64 -3.50
N SER A 11 5.07 5.74 -2.79
CA SER A 11 4.09 6.76 -3.17
C SER A 11 4.46 7.33 -4.55
N GLY A 12 3.49 7.39 -5.47
CA GLY A 12 3.73 7.84 -6.86
C GLY A 12 4.11 6.73 -7.85
N VAL A 13 4.31 5.49 -7.40
CA VAL A 13 4.70 4.36 -8.27
C VAL A 13 3.62 3.94 -9.28
N GLY A 14 2.35 4.33 -9.08
CA GLY A 14 1.26 3.98 -10.02
C GLY A 14 0.23 2.98 -9.51
N LYS A 15 0.23 2.63 -8.22
CA LYS A 15 -0.72 1.65 -7.64
C LYS A 15 -2.18 1.92 -7.99
N SER A 16 -2.64 3.16 -7.84
CA SER A 16 -4.05 3.53 -8.13
C SER A 16 -4.41 3.33 -9.60
N THR A 17 -3.47 3.58 -10.52
CA THR A 17 -3.65 3.35 -11.97
C THR A 17 -3.78 1.86 -12.24
N LEU A 18 -2.91 1.04 -11.64
CA LEU A 18 -2.93 -0.41 -11.80
C LEU A 18 -4.22 -1.02 -11.25
N ILE A 19 -4.66 -0.59 -10.07
CA ILE A 19 -5.93 -1.01 -9.46
C ILE A 19 -7.12 -0.58 -10.34
N GLY A 20 -7.08 0.63 -10.90
CA GLY A 20 -8.10 1.10 -11.83
C GLY A 20 -8.25 0.20 -13.07
N ARG A 21 -7.14 -0.27 -13.63
CA ARG A 21 -7.13 -1.24 -14.74
C ARG A 21 -7.65 -2.61 -14.29
N LEU A 22 -7.21 -3.10 -13.14
CA LEU A 22 -7.68 -4.38 -12.59
C LEU A 22 -9.22 -4.40 -12.43
N ARG A 23 -9.80 -3.32 -11.93
CA ARG A 23 -11.26 -3.20 -11.72
C ARG A 23 -12.08 -3.22 -13.01
N GLN A 24 -11.47 -3.00 -14.16
CA GLN A 24 -12.14 -3.14 -15.46
C GLN A 24 -12.34 -4.62 -15.86
N SER A 25 -11.53 -5.51 -15.32
CA SER A 25 -11.54 -6.94 -15.65
C SER A 25 -12.08 -7.83 -14.55
N VAL A 26 -11.91 -7.44 -13.27
CA VAL A 26 -12.27 -8.28 -12.13
C VAL A 26 -12.99 -7.46 -11.05
N GLN A 27 -14.00 -8.05 -10.44
CA GLN A 27 -14.65 -7.47 -9.26
C GLN A 27 -13.78 -7.69 -8.02
N ILE A 28 -13.36 -6.60 -7.39
CA ILE A 28 -12.54 -6.62 -6.19
C ILE A 28 -13.02 -5.58 -5.17
N VAL A 29 -12.66 -5.78 -3.92
CA VAL A 29 -12.71 -4.75 -2.88
C VAL A 29 -11.33 -4.11 -2.78
N HIS A 30 -11.25 -2.80 -3.01
CA HIS A 30 -10.02 -2.02 -2.87
C HIS A 30 -10.02 -1.32 -1.52
N LEU A 31 -9.07 -1.65 -0.66
CA LEU A 31 -8.89 -1.11 0.68
C LEU A 31 -7.60 -0.30 0.75
N GLN A 32 -7.71 1.02 0.69
CA GLN A 32 -6.55 1.91 0.79
C GLN A 32 -6.25 2.22 2.26
N ALA A 33 -4.98 2.07 2.67
CA ALA A 33 -4.54 2.25 4.06
C ALA A 33 -4.99 3.58 4.69
N SER A 34 -4.79 4.71 3.99
CA SER A 34 -5.22 6.02 4.50
C SER A 34 -6.74 6.18 4.62
N ALA A 35 -7.52 5.54 3.75
CA ALA A 35 -8.97 5.52 3.84
C ALA A 35 -9.46 4.66 5.02
N LEU A 36 -8.79 3.53 5.27
CA LEU A 36 -9.07 2.67 6.42
C LEU A 36 -8.85 3.39 7.75
N ILE A 37 -7.74 4.14 7.87
CA ILE A 37 -7.46 4.94 9.08
C ILE A 37 -8.58 5.94 9.33
N LYS A 38 -8.95 6.72 8.30
CA LYS A 38 -10.03 7.71 8.41
C LYS A 38 -11.38 7.07 8.77
N ALA A 39 -11.70 5.94 8.14
CA ALA A 39 -12.94 5.22 8.41
C ALA A 39 -12.99 4.71 9.86
N GLU A 40 -11.86 4.20 10.39
CA GLU A 40 -11.78 3.73 11.76
C GLU A 40 -11.85 4.87 12.77
N GLN A 41 -11.19 6.00 12.50
CA GLN A 41 -11.29 7.21 13.33
C GLN A 41 -12.74 7.70 13.40
N ALA A 42 -13.43 7.78 12.26
CA ALA A 42 -14.83 8.16 12.21
C ALA A 42 -15.72 7.16 12.96
N TYR A 43 -15.47 5.86 12.79
CA TYR A 43 -16.20 4.79 13.48
C TYR A 43 -16.04 4.88 15.00
N ARG A 44 -14.85 5.24 15.48
CA ARG A 44 -14.58 5.45 16.93
C ARG A 44 -15.02 6.82 17.44
N ALA A 45 -15.72 7.61 16.63
CA ALA A 45 -16.09 9.00 16.93
C ALA A 45 -14.88 9.91 17.19
N GLN A 46 -13.77 9.64 16.51
CA GLN A 46 -12.57 10.48 16.51
C GLN A 46 -12.58 11.41 15.29
N ASP A 47 -11.97 12.58 15.43
CA ASP A 47 -11.77 13.47 14.29
C ASP A 47 -10.85 12.83 13.24
N ALA A 48 -11.27 12.85 11.98
CA ALA A 48 -10.47 12.28 10.91
C ALA A 48 -9.33 13.23 10.54
N ASP A 49 -8.10 12.73 10.61
CA ASP A 49 -6.92 13.48 10.18
C ASP A 49 -6.85 13.65 8.66
N SER A 50 -6.16 14.70 8.21
CA SER A 50 -5.82 14.84 6.80
C SER A 50 -4.87 13.73 6.36
N SER A 51 -4.83 13.43 5.06
CA SER A 51 -3.89 12.43 4.52
C SER A 51 -2.42 12.83 4.72
N GLU A 52 -2.15 14.12 4.87
CA GLU A 52 -0.83 14.68 5.17
C GLU A 52 -0.46 14.48 6.65
N ALA A 53 -1.39 14.73 7.57
CA ALA A 53 -1.19 14.47 8.99
C ALA A 53 -0.88 13.00 9.26
N LEU A 54 -1.51 12.07 8.51
CA LEU A 54 -1.23 10.64 8.59
C LEU A 54 0.19 10.25 8.16
N ARG A 55 0.86 11.08 7.37
CA ARG A 55 2.25 10.86 6.94
C ARG A 55 3.28 11.41 7.90
N ILE A 56 2.93 12.50 8.59
CA ILE A 56 3.82 13.25 9.49
C ILE A 56 3.63 12.82 10.94
N GLY A 57 2.44 12.35 11.29
CA GLY A 57 2.08 11.88 12.62
C GLY A 57 2.71 10.54 12.97
N ALA A 58 2.34 10.00 14.09
CA ALA A 58 2.83 8.71 14.57
C ALA A 58 2.37 7.58 13.66
N VAL A 59 3.18 7.27 12.63
CA VAL A 59 2.91 6.21 11.65
C VAL A 59 2.55 4.90 12.36
N MET A 60 3.19 4.63 13.48
CA MET A 60 2.95 3.40 14.26
C MET A 60 1.59 3.39 14.95
N ASP A 61 1.08 4.54 15.39
CA ASP A 61 -0.22 4.62 16.06
C ASP A 61 -1.39 4.36 15.12
N ASN A 62 -1.18 4.52 13.81
CA ASN A 62 -2.19 4.28 12.79
C ASN A 62 -2.34 2.79 12.41
N GLN A 63 -1.40 1.91 12.81
CA GLN A 63 -1.41 0.51 12.36
C GLN A 63 -2.59 -0.27 12.96
N ASP A 64 -2.91 -0.02 14.23
CA ASP A 64 -4.07 -0.66 14.88
C ASP A 64 -5.40 -0.22 14.24
N LEU A 65 -5.48 1.04 13.79
CA LEU A 65 -6.65 1.54 13.05
C LEU A 65 -6.79 0.83 11.70
N ILE A 66 -5.69 0.65 10.97
CA ILE A 66 -5.69 -0.10 9.69
C ILE A 66 -6.17 -1.52 9.93
N ILE A 67 -5.61 -2.22 10.92
CA ILE A 67 -5.95 -3.62 11.21
C ILE A 67 -7.43 -3.75 11.56
N ALA A 68 -7.95 -2.89 12.43
CA ALA A 68 -9.34 -2.94 12.86
C ALA A 68 -10.31 -2.69 11.69
N ALA A 69 -10.09 -1.62 10.92
CA ALA A 69 -10.91 -1.30 9.76
C ALA A 69 -10.83 -2.38 8.68
N TYR A 70 -9.62 -2.86 8.36
CA TYR A 70 -9.42 -3.91 7.36
C TYR A 70 -10.19 -5.19 7.74
N ARG A 71 -10.10 -5.63 8.99
CA ARG A 71 -10.80 -6.85 9.45
C ARG A 71 -12.32 -6.71 9.31
N ARG A 72 -12.87 -5.56 9.65
CA ARG A 72 -14.30 -5.28 9.50
C ARG A 72 -14.73 -5.34 8.03
N GLU A 73 -14.03 -4.64 7.15
CA GLU A 73 -14.31 -4.65 5.71
C GLU A 73 -14.12 -6.07 5.11
N ALA A 74 -13.07 -6.76 5.53
CA ALA A 74 -12.80 -8.11 5.07
C ALA A 74 -13.88 -9.11 5.48
N GLN A 75 -14.52 -8.95 6.62
CA GLN A 75 -15.63 -9.81 7.05
C GLN A 75 -16.92 -9.52 6.26
N ALA A 76 -17.09 -8.29 5.79
CA ALA A 76 -18.31 -7.84 5.10
C ALA A 76 -18.38 -8.24 3.62
N THR A 77 -17.32 -8.84 3.04
CA THR A 77 -17.27 -9.16 1.61
C THR A 77 -16.84 -10.60 1.34
N ALA A 78 -17.34 -11.18 0.25
CA ALA A 78 -16.85 -12.43 -0.32
C ALA A 78 -15.90 -12.21 -1.52
N LEU A 79 -15.78 -10.99 -2.00
CA LEU A 79 -14.92 -10.64 -3.14
C LEU A 79 -13.44 -10.67 -2.76
N PRO A 80 -12.54 -10.88 -3.73
CA PRO A 80 -11.11 -10.69 -3.54
C PRO A 80 -10.78 -9.28 -3.02
N ILE A 81 -9.76 -9.17 -2.17
CA ILE A 81 -9.36 -7.92 -1.55
C ILE A 81 -7.99 -7.50 -2.03
N ILE A 82 -7.87 -6.26 -2.48
CA ILE A 82 -6.58 -5.59 -2.70
C ILE A 82 -6.40 -4.54 -1.61
N PHE A 83 -5.46 -4.78 -0.71
CA PHE A 83 -4.98 -3.78 0.25
C PHE A 83 -3.92 -2.91 -0.44
N ASP A 84 -4.20 -1.62 -0.61
CA ASP A 84 -3.28 -0.62 -1.17
C ASP A 84 -2.59 0.14 -0.05
N GLY A 85 -1.32 -0.15 0.15
CA GLY A 85 -0.54 0.43 1.23
C GLY A 85 0.92 0.67 0.87
N HIS A 86 1.67 1.00 1.91
CA HIS A 86 3.11 1.14 1.87
C HIS A 86 3.73 0.28 2.98
N ASN A 87 4.83 -0.37 2.70
CA ASN A 87 5.64 -1.06 3.70
C ASN A 87 6.81 -0.19 4.19
N VAL A 88 7.09 0.88 3.45
CA VAL A 88 8.04 1.93 3.84
C VAL A 88 7.41 3.28 3.54
N ILE A 89 7.42 4.18 4.52
CA ILE A 89 6.87 5.53 4.41
C ILE A 89 8.03 6.52 4.38
N ASP A 90 8.08 7.34 3.33
CA ASP A 90 9.03 8.44 3.18
C ASP A 90 8.54 9.63 4.00
N GLY A 91 8.99 9.71 5.24
CA GLY A 91 8.69 10.77 6.19
C GLY A 91 9.68 11.94 6.11
N ARG A 92 9.43 12.96 6.93
CA ARG A 92 10.32 14.14 7.03
C ARG A 92 11.71 13.75 7.54
N ASP A 93 11.78 12.87 8.52
CA ASP A 93 13.00 12.48 9.22
C ASP A 93 13.63 11.21 8.63
N GLY A 94 13.16 10.73 7.48
CA GLY A 94 13.65 9.55 6.77
C GLY A 94 12.58 8.49 6.53
N LEU A 95 13.06 7.31 6.16
CA LEU A 95 12.19 6.17 5.89
C LEU A 95 11.73 5.50 7.18
N VAL A 96 10.43 5.23 7.27
CA VAL A 96 9.82 4.45 8.35
C VAL A 96 9.30 3.15 7.78
N GLU A 97 9.83 2.03 8.26
CA GLU A 97 9.39 0.70 7.85
C GLU A 97 8.18 0.25 8.70
N ILE A 98 7.16 -0.28 8.04
CA ILE A 98 5.98 -0.84 8.69
C ILE A 98 6.29 -2.27 9.14
N PRO A 99 6.10 -2.61 10.42
CA PRO A 99 6.44 -3.93 10.93
C PRO A 99 5.60 -5.06 10.32
N ALA A 100 6.20 -6.25 10.20
CA ALA A 100 5.55 -7.43 9.63
C ALA A 100 4.27 -7.86 10.35
N TYR A 101 4.15 -7.59 11.67
CA TYR A 101 2.95 -7.94 12.42
C TYR A 101 1.67 -7.29 11.84
N VAL A 102 1.79 -6.10 11.25
CA VAL A 102 0.67 -5.42 10.59
C VAL A 102 0.15 -6.26 9.43
N PHE A 103 1.04 -6.68 8.54
CA PHE A 103 0.69 -7.50 7.37
C PHE A 103 0.21 -8.89 7.77
N ARG A 104 0.79 -9.48 8.80
CA ARG A 104 0.32 -10.75 9.38
C ARG A 104 -1.13 -10.64 9.86
N ALA A 105 -1.50 -9.50 10.47
CA ALA A 105 -2.85 -9.26 10.96
C ALA A 105 -3.91 -9.08 9.85
N LEU A 106 -3.49 -8.84 8.60
CA LEU A 106 -4.35 -8.74 7.42
C LEU A 106 -4.64 -10.12 6.80
N ASP A 107 -3.93 -11.20 7.21
CA ASP A 107 -4.15 -12.57 6.74
C ASP A 107 -4.05 -12.66 5.20
N LEU A 108 -2.89 -12.25 4.67
CA LEU A 108 -2.63 -12.10 3.23
C LEU A 108 -2.22 -13.42 2.58
N ASP A 109 -2.71 -13.68 1.37
CA ASP A 109 -2.27 -14.78 0.50
C ASP A 109 -1.03 -14.40 -0.31
N ALA A 110 -0.90 -13.10 -0.65
CA ALA A 110 0.25 -12.59 -1.38
C ALA A 110 0.57 -11.13 -1.04
N ILE A 111 1.84 -10.80 -1.15
CA ILE A 111 2.36 -9.43 -1.25
C ILE A 111 2.82 -9.21 -2.68
N CYS A 112 2.21 -8.24 -3.37
CA CYS A 112 2.61 -7.78 -4.67
C CYS A 112 3.37 -6.46 -4.53
N TYR A 113 4.61 -6.42 -4.98
CA TYR A 113 5.42 -5.21 -4.96
C TYR A 113 5.44 -4.57 -6.34
N LEU A 114 4.92 -3.35 -6.44
CA LEU A 114 4.93 -2.56 -7.67
C LEU A 114 6.18 -1.68 -7.71
N SER A 115 6.97 -1.83 -8.77
CA SER A 115 8.12 -0.99 -9.08
C SER A 115 7.90 -0.22 -10.37
N ALA A 116 8.50 0.96 -10.48
CA ALA A 116 8.51 1.78 -11.67
C ALA A 116 9.86 2.48 -11.82
N ASP A 117 10.11 3.08 -12.98
CA ASP A 117 11.27 3.91 -13.20
C ASP A 117 11.33 5.07 -12.19
N PRO A 118 12.45 5.26 -11.46
CA PRO A 118 12.58 6.32 -10.47
C PRO A 118 12.38 7.74 -11.03
N GLU A 119 12.76 7.97 -12.29
CA GLU A 119 12.52 9.26 -12.97
C GLU A 119 11.02 9.50 -13.16
N TRP A 120 10.28 8.49 -13.59
CA TRP A 120 8.82 8.58 -13.68
C TRP A 120 8.14 8.79 -12.34
N ILE A 121 8.65 8.16 -11.28
CA ILE A 121 8.13 8.41 -9.93
C ILE A 121 8.36 9.86 -9.53
N ALA A 122 9.56 10.41 -9.79
CA ALA A 122 9.90 11.80 -9.50
C ALA A 122 8.98 12.77 -10.24
N GLU A 123 8.80 12.58 -11.55
CA GLU A 123 7.91 13.40 -12.38
C GLU A 123 6.45 13.34 -11.89
N ARG A 124 5.91 12.16 -11.65
CA ARG A 124 4.54 11.99 -11.12
C ARG A 124 4.35 12.67 -9.77
N ARG A 125 5.36 12.62 -8.90
CA ARG A 125 5.32 13.30 -7.60
C ARG A 125 5.30 14.82 -7.74
N GLN A 126 6.04 15.37 -8.70
CA GLN A 126 6.06 16.82 -8.99
C GLN A 126 4.73 17.31 -9.57
N MET A 127 4.10 16.50 -10.44
CA MET A 127 2.81 16.84 -11.05
C MET A 127 1.63 16.74 -10.06
N ASP A 128 1.74 15.91 -9.02
CA ASP A 128 0.67 15.69 -8.04
C ASP A 128 0.79 16.70 -6.89
N ALA A 129 0.28 17.91 -7.13
CA ALA A 129 0.23 18.97 -6.11
C ALA A 129 -0.81 18.68 -4.98
N SER A 130 -1.64 17.65 -5.12
CA SER A 130 -2.68 17.32 -4.12
C SER A 130 -2.12 16.68 -2.86
N ARG A 131 -0.84 16.29 -2.85
CA ARG A 131 -0.20 15.59 -1.74
C ARG A 131 1.15 16.23 -1.41
N ALA A 132 1.27 16.80 -0.22
CA ALA A 132 2.58 17.21 0.30
C ALA A 132 3.46 15.97 0.51
N ARG A 133 4.58 15.93 -0.19
CA ARG A 133 5.59 14.87 -0.08
C ARG A 133 6.97 15.50 -0.05
N PRO A 134 7.96 14.88 0.62
CA PRO A 134 9.34 15.29 0.47
C PRO A 134 9.75 15.22 -1.02
N VAL A 135 10.34 16.29 -1.52
CA VAL A 135 10.92 16.30 -2.86
C VAL A 135 12.16 15.40 -2.82
N ARG A 136 12.21 14.43 -3.72
CA ARG A 136 13.32 13.48 -3.85
C ARG A 136 13.73 13.40 -5.31
N ASP A 137 15.04 13.33 -5.57
CA ASP A 137 15.56 13.04 -6.91
C ASP A 137 15.42 11.55 -7.27
N ALA A 138 15.66 11.22 -8.52
CA ALA A 138 15.53 9.85 -9.02
C ALA A 138 16.50 8.89 -8.33
N VAL A 139 17.73 9.34 -7.99
CA VAL A 139 18.72 8.51 -7.29
C VAL A 139 18.23 8.13 -5.91
N THR A 140 17.74 9.09 -5.15
CA THR A 140 17.13 8.86 -3.83
C THR A 140 15.92 7.92 -3.92
N LEU A 141 15.07 8.12 -4.94
CA LEU A 141 13.89 7.26 -5.17
C LEU A 141 14.26 5.84 -5.56
N ALA A 142 15.33 5.66 -6.34
CA ALA A 142 15.86 4.33 -6.65
C ALA A 142 16.29 3.59 -5.38
N GLU A 143 17.01 4.26 -4.48
CA GLU A 143 17.42 3.69 -3.21
C GLU A 143 16.23 3.40 -2.28
N HIS A 144 15.27 4.33 -2.18
CA HIS A 144 14.04 4.09 -1.42
C HIS A 144 13.25 2.89 -1.96
N GLN A 145 13.20 2.74 -3.29
CA GLN A 145 12.52 1.61 -3.94
C GLN A 145 13.23 0.29 -3.62
N ARG A 146 14.57 0.27 -3.64
CA ARG A 146 15.37 -0.90 -3.26
C ARG A 146 15.13 -1.31 -1.79
N ILE A 147 15.12 -0.34 -0.87
CA ILE A 147 14.84 -0.59 0.55
C ILE A 147 13.42 -1.13 0.73
N ALA A 148 12.43 -0.51 0.10
CA ALA A 148 11.04 -0.93 0.18
C ALA A 148 10.81 -2.32 -0.42
N TYR A 149 11.49 -2.64 -1.53
CA TYR A 149 11.47 -3.97 -2.13
C TYR A 149 11.98 -5.03 -1.14
N SER A 150 13.20 -4.84 -0.62
CA SER A 150 13.81 -5.79 0.32
C SER A 150 12.98 -5.96 1.60
N ALA A 151 12.38 -4.89 2.08
CA ALA A 151 11.46 -4.95 3.22
C ALA A 151 10.19 -5.74 2.91
N ALA A 152 9.59 -5.56 1.72
CA ALA A 152 8.39 -6.29 1.31
C ALA A 152 8.64 -7.78 1.15
N GLU A 153 9.78 -8.16 0.56
CA GLU A 153 10.21 -9.55 0.41
C GLU A 153 10.41 -10.22 1.78
N ARG A 154 11.13 -9.57 2.70
CA ARG A 154 11.34 -10.05 4.07
C ARG A 154 10.02 -10.19 4.84
N ILE A 155 9.11 -9.23 4.69
CA ILE A 155 7.78 -9.31 5.32
C ILE A 155 7.02 -10.52 4.79
N ALA A 156 7.02 -10.75 3.47
CA ALA A 156 6.33 -11.90 2.87
C ALA A 156 6.89 -13.24 3.39
N GLU A 157 8.20 -13.34 3.49
CA GLU A 157 8.88 -14.51 4.07
C GLU A 157 8.48 -14.71 5.54
N GLU A 158 8.53 -13.65 6.36
CA GLU A 158 8.20 -13.70 7.79
C GLU A 158 6.74 -14.10 8.05
N ILE A 159 5.79 -13.64 7.23
CA ILE A 159 4.38 -14.00 7.40
C ILE A 159 3.97 -15.27 6.64
N GLY A 160 4.87 -15.82 5.82
CA GLY A 160 4.65 -17.07 5.09
C GLY A 160 3.68 -16.95 3.89
N CYS A 161 3.64 -15.78 3.23
CA CYS A 161 2.80 -15.58 2.04
C CYS A 161 3.63 -15.47 0.76
N ARG A 162 2.95 -15.58 -0.40
CA ARG A 162 3.60 -15.44 -1.71
C ARG A 162 4.11 -14.01 -1.93
N PHE A 163 5.34 -13.87 -2.44
CA PHE A 163 5.88 -12.58 -2.91
C PHE A 163 5.90 -12.54 -4.43
N VAL A 164 5.39 -11.45 -5.01
CA VAL A 164 5.33 -11.24 -6.46
C VAL A 164 5.75 -9.82 -6.79
N VAL A 165 6.67 -9.67 -7.74
CA VAL A 165 7.08 -8.36 -8.27
C VAL A 165 6.27 -8.06 -9.51
N ILE A 166 5.64 -6.88 -9.55
CA ILE A 166 4.82 -6.43 -10.67
C ILE A 166 5.49 -5.20 -11.29
N ALA A 167 5.73 -5.24 -12.59
CA ALA A 167 6.12 -4.07 -13.34
C ALA A 167 4.89 -3.18 -13.64
N ASP A 168 5.12 -1.88 -13.87
CA ASP A 168 4.07 -0.84 -13.97
C ASP A 168 2.95 -1.15 -14.98
N ASP A 169 3.21 -1.92 -16.01
CA ASP A 169 2.27 -2.24 -17.08
C ASP A 169 1.63 -3.64 -17.00
N LYS A 170 2.02 -4.46 -16.01
CA LYS A 170 1.67 -5.88 -15.93
C LYS A 170 0.42 -6.15 -15.08
N VAL A 171 -0.72 -5.55 -15.44
CA VAL A 171 -1.99 -5.81 -14.75
C VAL A 171 -2.43 -7.28 -14.84
N ASP A 172 -2.07 -7.98 -15.92
CA ASP A 172 -2.42 -9.39 -16.14
C ASP A 172 -1.90 -10.29 -15.03
N GLN A 173 -0.73 -10.00 -14.46
CA GLN A 173 -0.19 -10.72 -13.31
C GLN A 173 -1.07 -10.61 -12.07
N LEU A 174 -1.70 -9.43 -11.85
CA LEU A 174 -2.67 -9.26 -10.76
C LEU A 174 -3.99 -9.97 -11.05
N ILE A 175 -4.44 -9.96 -12.31
CA ILE A 175 -5.67 -10.66 -12.74
C ILE A 175 -5.52 -12.15 -12.45
N GLU A 176 -4.39 -12.77 -12.83
CA GLU A 176 -4.10 -14.18 -12.56
C GLU A 176 -4.03 -14.54 -11.08
N LEU A 177 -3.62 -13.59 -10.23
CA LEU A 177 -3.56 -13.82 -8.78
C LEU A 177 -4.92 -13.71 -8.10
N VAL A 178 -5.84 -12.97 -8.70
CA VAL A 178 -7.17 -12.66 -8.15
C VAL A 178 -8.22 -13.66 -8.65
N GLY A 179 -8.04 -14.20 -9.85
CA GLY A 179 -8.96 -15.14 -10.52
C GLY A 179 -8.75 -16.55 -10.11
#